data_8aa9c3008997e0e772a05a3aefa0db18
#
_entry.id   8aa9c3008997e0e772a05a3aefa0db18
#
_cell.length_a   1.000
_cell.length_b   1.000
_cell.length_c   1.000
_cell.angle_alpha   90.00
_cell.angle_beta   90.00
_cell.angle_gamma   90.00
#
_symmetry.space_group_name_H-M   'P 1'
#
loop_
_entity.id
_entity.type
_entity.pdbx_description
1 polymer ?
#
loop_
_entity_poly.entity_id
_entity_poly.type
_entity_poly.pdbx_seq_one_letter_code
_entity_poly.pdbx_strand_id
1 'polypeptide(L)'
;FSDTIINIPGSGIDLMTSGARRSDLTDLTTPAKLKEFFDHLKENYDYVILDTPPIQPVSDTLFIGQATDHNLLIARSKYTKLAGIRSAVKKLKNVNVNVDGLIFNDLDTSKASYYGYYQYGGYYRKYKSYT
;
A
#
# COMPACT_ATOMS: atom_id res chain seq x y z
N PHE A 1 0.19 11.16 19.63
CA PHE A 1 -0.26 10.14 18.65
C PHE A 1 -1.64 9.59 18.99
N SER A 2 -1.97 9.34 20.27
CA SER A 2 -3.24 8.77 20.71
C SER A 2 -4.48 9.53 20.20
N ASP A 3 -4.40 10.84 20.09
CA ASP A 3 -5.53 11.70 19.70
C ASP A 3 -5.88 11.66 18.21
N THR A 4 -5.04 11.01 17.39
CA THR A 4 -5.24 10.88 15.93
C THR A 4 -5.65 9.48 15.49
N ILE A 5 -5.66 8.52 16.43
CA ILE A 5 -6.02 7.13 16.16
C ILE A 5 -7.50 6.92 16.45
N ILE A 6 -8.22 6.39 15.48
CA ILE A 6 -9.64 6.07 15.56
C ILE A 6 -9.78 4.55 15.64
N ASN A 7 -10.25 4.04 16.77
CA ASN A 7 -10.58 2.62 16.89
C ASN A 7 -11.89 2.31 16.15
N ILE A 8 -11.88 1.29 15.30
CA ILE A 8 -13.08 0.82 14.60
C ILE A 8 -13.73 -0.30 15.44
N PRO A 9 -14.89 -0.06 16.08
CA PRO A 9 -15.48 -1.00 17.01
C PRO A 9 -15.71 -2.38 16.40
N GLY A 10 -15.28 -3.43 17.10
CA GLY A 10 -15.52 -4.83 16.71
C GLY A 10 -14.66 -5.36 15.57
N SER A 11 -13.77 -4.54 15.00
CA SER A 11 -12.90 -4.95 13.87
C SER A 11 -11.48 -5.38 14.30
N GLY A 12 -11.02 -4.93 15.46
CA GLY A 12 -9.61 -5.04 15.84
C GLY A 12 -8.68 -4.14 15.01
N ILE A 13 -9.24 -3.13 14.34
CA ILE A 13 -8.50 -2.21 13.47
C ILE A 13 -8.52 -0.82 14.07
N ASP A 14 -7.36 -0.21 14.14
CA ASP A 14 -7.17 1.21 14.41
C ASP A 14 -6.84 1.94 13.12
N LEU A 15 -7.47 3.07 12.90
CA LEU A 15 -7.30 3.89 11.70
C LEU A 15 -6.64 5.22 12.07
N MET A 16 -5.55 5.54 11.39
CA MET A 16 -4.96 6.87 11.40
C MET A 16 -5.18 7.54 10.04
N THR A 17 -5.83 8.69 10.03
CA THR A 17 -6.05 9.47 8.81
C THR A 17 -4.93 10.48 8.59
N SER A 18 -4.76 10.96 7.36
CA SER A 18 -3.74 11.96 7.02
C SER A 18 -3.96 13.34 7.68
N GLY A 19 -5.13 13.56 8.27
CA GLY A 19 -5.48 14.84 8.89
C GLY A 19 -5.64 15.99 7.88
N ALA A 20 -5.54 17.22 8.36
CA ALA A 20 -5.62 18.40 7.52
C ALA A 20 -4.36 18.58 6.66
N ARG A 21 -4.52 19.07 5.43
CA ARG A 21 -3.38 19.42 4.56
C ARG A 21 -2.55 20.54 5.20
N ARG A 22 -1.27 20.31 5.33
CA ARG A 22 -0.29 21.30 5.79
C ARG A 22 0.75 21.52 4.72
N SER A 23 1.15 22.78 4.51
CA SER A 23 2.19 23.17 3.55
C SER A 23 3.61 23.08 4.10
N ASP A 24 3.75 22.87 5.41
CA ASP A 24 4.99 22.96 6.18
C ASP A 24 5.50 21.60 6.68
N LEU A 25 5.25 20.52 5.92
CA LEU A 25 5.58 19.13 6.31
C LEU A 25 7.05 18.77 6.19
N THR A 26 7.88 19.59 5.56
CA THR A 26 9.29 19.29 5.28
C THR A 26 10.10 18.92 6.53
N ASP A 27 9.76 19.47 7.69
CA ASP A 27 10.47 19.20 8.94
C ASP A 27 9.95 17.94 9.68
N LEU A 28 8.78 17.44 9.31
CA LEU A 28 8.14 16.29 9.97
C LEU A 28 8.47 14.95 9.29
N THR A 29 8.94 14.98 8.04
CA THR A 29 9.16 13.79 7.20
C THR A 29 10.65 13.45 7.03
N THR A 30 11.49 13.78 8.03
CA THR A 30 12.87 13.31 7.99
C THR A 30 12.93 11.80 8.16
N PRO A 31 13.85 11.09 7.49
CA PRO A 31 13.98 9.63 7.62
C PRO A 31 14.10 9.15 9.07
N ALA A 32 14.77 9.92 9.93
CA ALA A 32 14.92 9.60 11.35
C ALA A 32 13.60 9.62 12.11
N LYS A 33 12.78 10.68 11.90
CA LYS A 33 11.46 10.79 12.55
C LYS A 33 10.47 9.76 12.02
N LEU A 34 10.52 9.43 10.73
CA LEU A 34 9.72 8.37 10.15
C LEU A 34 10.09 7.00 10.75
N LYS A 35 11.38 6.74 10.91
CA LYS A 35 11.84 5.51 11.55
C LYS A 35 11.34 5.40 12.98
N GLU A 36 11.54 6.43 13.80
CA GLU A 36 11.07 6.48 15.20
C GLU A 36 9.54 6.25 15.28
N PHE A 37 8.78 6.89 14.39
CA PHE A 37 7.35 6.71 14.31
C PHE A 37 6.95 5.25 13.97
N PHE A 38 7.59 4.64 12.99
CA PHE A 38 7.30 3.25 12.62
C PHE A 38 7.78 2.24 13.68
N ASP A 39 8.91 2.49 14.33
CA ASP A 39 9.36 1.66 15.44
C ASP A 39 8.32 1.67 16.57
N HIS A 40 7.76 2.84 16.90
CA HIS A 40 6.69 2.94 17.90
C HIS A 40 5.41 2.18 17.48
N LEU A 41 5.01 2.25 16.20
CA LEU A 41 3.86 1.49 15.72
C LEU A 41 4.09 -0.02 15.78
N LYS A 42 5.30 -0.49 15.47
CA LYS A 42 5.67 -1.92 15.54
C LYS A 42 5.62 -2.49 16.96
N GLU A 43 5.82 -1.67 17.98
CA GLU A 43 5.69 -2.08 19.38
C GLU A 43 4.24 -2.31 19.81
N ASN A 44 3.28 -1.69 19.11
CA ASN A 44 1.88 -1.65 19.51
C ASN A 44 0.94 -2.41 18.58
N TYR A 45 1.38 -2.77 17.36
CA TYR A 45 0.55 -3.42 16.34
C TYR A 45 1.25 -4.61 15.72
N ASP A 46 0.51 -5.69 15.48
CA ASP A 46 0.99 -6.88 14.75
C ASP A 46 1.23 -6.56 13.27
N TYR A 47 0.39 -5.71 12.68
CA TYR A 47 0.48 -5.27 11.30
C TYR A 47 0.19 -3.78 11.19
N VAL A 48 1.01 -3.08 10.41
CA VAL A 48 0.82 -1.67 10.06
C VAL A 48 0.72 -1.57 8.54
N ILE A 49 -0.43 -1.15 8.04
CA ILE A 49 -0.68 -0.99 6.59
C ILE A 49 -0.68 0.50 6.26
N LEU A 50 0.19 0.91 5.34
CA LEU A 50 0.34 2.29 4.89
C LEU A 50 -0.24 2.43 3.49
N ASP A 51 -1.30 3.22 3.36
CA ASP A 51 -1.79 3.69 2.06
C ASP A 51 -1.02 4.94 1.64
N THR A 52 -0.37 4.86 0.49
CA THR A 52 0.52 5.91 0.00
C THR A 52 0.03 6.50 -1.31
N PRO A 53 0.34 7.78 -1.59
CA PRO A 53 0.06 8.36 -2.89
C PRO A 53 0.84 7.64 -4.01
N PRO A 54 0.43 7.78 -5.27
CA PRO A 54 1.12 7.20 -6.41
C PRO A 54 2.60 7.61 -6.48
N ILE A 55 3.48 6.65 -6.82
CA ILE A 55 4.93 6.87 -6.94
C ILE A 55 5.29 7.97 -7.97
N GLN A 56 4.42 8.24 -8.90
CA GLN A 56 4.53 9.34 -9.85
C GLN A 56 3.39 10.32 -9.61
N PRO A 57 3.64 11.54 -9.22
CA PRO A 57 4.87 12.37 -9.26
C PRO A 57 5.57 12.59 -7.90
N VAL A 58 5.22 11.88 -6.83
CA VAL A 58 5.58 12.25 -5.46
C VAL A 58 6.80 11.48 -4.94
N SER A 59 7.77 12.19 -4.37
CA SER A 59 8.98 11.62 -3.78
C SER A 59 8.77 11.00 -2.39
N ASP A 60 7.73 11.43 -1.66
CA ASP A 60 7.50 11.05 -0.25
C ASP A 60 7.29 9.55 -0.09
N THR A 61 6.61 8.91 -1.04
CA THR A 61 6.41 7.45 -1.10
C THR A 61 7.72 6.67 -1.11
N LEU A 62 8.79 7.24 -1.70
CA LEU A 62 10.10 6.60 -1.73
C LEU A 62 10.74 6.56 -0.34
N PHE A 63 10.61 7.62 0.45
CA PHE A 63 11.10 7.67 1.83
C PHE A 63 10.32 6.74 2.75
N ILE A 64 9.01 6.68 2.59
CA ILE A 64 8.14 5.75 3.32
C ILE A 64 8.57 4.30 3.03
N GLY A 65 8.80 3.96 1.76
CA GLY A 65 9.22 2.63 1.37
C GLY A 65 10.57 2.19 1.96
N GLN A 66 11.45 3.12 2.29
CA GLN A 66 12.72 2.81 2.97
C GLN A 66 12.54 2.47 4.46
N ALA A 67 11.45 2.94 5.07
CA ALA A 67 11.18 2.76 6.49
C ALA A 67 10.22 1.60 6.77
N THR A 68 9.70 0.93 5.75
CA THR A 68 8.78 -0.22 5.85
C THR A 68 9.51 -1.54 5.60
N ASP A 69 8.99 -2.62 6.21
CA ASP A 69 9.58 -3.97 6.07
C ASP A 69 9.22 -4.60 4.73
N HIS A 70 8.01 -4.32 4.22
CA HIS A 70 7.49 -4.87 2.96
C HIS A 70 6.83 -3.79 2.10
N ASN A 71 7.06 -3.88 0.80
CA ASN A 71 6.51 -2.94 -0.18
C ASN A 71 5.74 -3.68 -1.28
N LEU A 72 4.47 -3.38 -1.40
CA LEU A 72 3.59 -3.91 -2.44
C LEU A 72 3.25 -2.81 -3.46
N LEU A 73 3.48 -3.10 -4.73
CA LEU A 73 3.10 -2.19 -5.80
C LEU A 73 1.69 -2.54 -6.31
N ILE A 74 0.79 -1.56 -6.36
CA ILE A 74 -0.57 -1.77 -6.86
C ILE A 74 -0.66 -1.25 -8.30
N ALA A 75 -1.08 -2.12 -9.21
CA ALA A 75 -1.37 -1.78 -10.60
C ALA A 75 -2.86 -1.99 -10.89
N ARG A 76 -3.50 -1.01 -11.49
CA ARG A 76 -4.91 -1.08 -11.87
C ARG A 76 -5.05 -1.58 -13.31
N SER A 77 -5.86 -2.63 -13.49
CA SER A 77 -6.19 -3.19 -14.81
C SER A 77 -6.74 -2.11 -15.74
N LYS A 78 -6.38 -2.16 -17.02
CA LYS A 78 -6.78 -1.22 -18.08
C LYS A 78 -6.24 0.21 -17.92
N TYR A 79 -5.73 0.60 -16.77
CA TYR A 79 -5.20 1.96 -16.50
C TYR A 79 -3.69 1.99 -16.39
N THR A 80 -3.10 1.06 -15.63
CA THR A 80 -1.65 1.06 -15.40
C THR A 80 -0.91 0.42 -16.56
N LYS A 81 -0.10 1.22 -17.25
CA LYS A 81 0.73 0.73 -18.36
C LYS A 81 1.95 -0.01 -17.83
N LEU A 82 2.39 -1.06 -18.52
CA LEU A 82 3.58 -1.85 -18.16
C LEU A 82 4.85 -0.96 -18.03
N ALA A 83 4.99 0.04 -18.90
CA ALA A 83 6.08 1.02 -18.82
C ALA A 83 6.06 1.81 -17.49
N GLY A 84 4.87 2.14 -16.97
CA GLY A 84 4.69 2.78 -15.67
C GLY A 84 5.13 1.88 -14.52
N ILE A 85 4.76 0.59 -14.55
CA ILE A 85 5.19 -0.39 -13.55
C ILE A 85 6.72 -0.51 -13.54
N ARG A 86 7.33 -0.69 -14.72
CA ARG A 86 8.79 -0.79 -14.85
C ARG A 86 9.50 0.47 -14.33
N SER A 87 8.97 1.65 -14.64
CA SER A 87 9.50 2.93 -14.15
C SER A 87 9.39 3.05 -12.63
N ALA A 88 8.26 2.65 -12.03
CA ALA A 88 8.05 2.64 -10.59
C ALA A 88 9.04 1.72 -9.88
N VAL A 89 9.16 0.47 -10.34
CA VAL A 89 10.12 -0.50 -9.79
C VAL A 89 11.56 0.02 -9.88
N LYS A 90 11.94 0.62 -11.03
CA LYS A 90 13.27 1.21 -11.19
C LYS A 90 13.53 2.35 -10.20
N LYS A 91 12.54 3.24 -9.99
CA LYS A 91 12.65 4.36 -9.03
C LYS A 91 12.85 3.84 -7.60
N LEU A 92 12.04 2.87 -7.17
CA LEU A 92 12.15 2.26 -5.85
C LEU A 92 13.52 1.59 -5.67
N LYS A 93 13.98 0.84 -6.65
CA LYS A 93 15.28 0.17 -6.63
C LYS A 93 16.45 1.15 -6.53
N ASN A 94 16.35 2.31 -7.18
CA ASN A 94 17.40 3.36 -7.14
C ASN A 94 17.58 3.97 -5.75
N VAL A 95 16.57 3.85 -4.86
CA VAL A 95 16.62 4.31 -3.47
C VAL A 95 16.67 3.13 -2.48
N ASN A 96 17.11 1.95 -2.94
CA ASN A 96 17.25 0.73 -2.16
C ASN A 96 15.93 0.22 -1.52
N VAL A 97 14.79 0.48 -2.16
CA VAL A 97 13.49 -0.07 -1.76
C VAL A 97 13.17 -1.28 -2.64
N ASN A 98 13.01 -2.44 -2.01
CA ASN A 98 12.56 -3.64 -2.69
C ASN A 98 11.05 -3.63 -2.87
N VAL A 99 10.59 -4.17 -4.00
CA VAL A 99 9.17 -4.46 -4.24
C VAL A 99 8.97 -5.96 -4.03
N ASP A 100 8.26 -6.32 -2.96
CA ASP A 100 8.06 -7.72 -2.57
C ASP A 100 6.94 -8.39 -3.37
N GLY A 101 6.03 -7.59 -3.94
CA GLY A 101 4.94 -8.10 -4.75
C GLY A 101 4.23 -7.03 -5.58
N LEU A 102 3.46 -7.51 -6.55
CA LEU A 102 2.58 -6.71 -7.38
C LEU A 102 1.13 -7.17 -7.16
N ILE A 103 0.27 -6.24 -6.75
CA ILE A 103 -1.18 -6.47 -6.68
C ILE A 103 -1.81 -5.91 -7.96
N PHE A 104 -2.49 -6.77 -8.69
CA PHE A 104 -3.22 -6.36 -9.89
C PHE A 104 -4.70 -6.16 -9.55
N ASN A 105 -5.10 -4.90 -9.38
CA ASN A 105 -6.44 -4.51 -8.93
C ASN A 105 -7.40 -4.26 -10.12
N ASP A 106 -8.70 -4.24 -9.83
CA ASP A 106 -9.77 -3.93 -10.80
C ASP A 106 -9.78 -4.87 -12.03
N LEU A 107 -9.57 -6.17 -11.78
CA LEU A 107 -9.64 -7.21 -12.80
C LEU A 107 -11.09 -7.48 -13.20
N ASP A 108 -11.36 -7.39 -14.50
CA ASP A 108 -12.63 -7.81 -15.09
C ASP A 108 -12.67 -9.36 -15.19
N THR A 109 -13.17 -9.99 -14.12
CA THR A 109 -13.24 -11.45 -14.04
C THR A 109 -14.26 -12.06 -15.03
N SER A 110 -15.16 -11.28 -15.60
CA SER A 110 -16.11 -11.77 -16.61
C SER A 110 -15.41 -12.20 -17.92
N LYS A 111 -14.25 -11.62 -18.20
CA LYS A 111 -13.40 -11.93 -19.37
C LYS A 111 -12.26 -12.90 -19.05
N ALA A 112 -12.05 -13.25 -17.80
CA ALA A 112 -10.96 -14.16 -17.37
C ALA A 112 -11.16 -15.62 -17.84
N SER A 113 -12.35 -15.97 -18.33
CA SER A 113 -12.67 -17.29 -18.90
C SER A 113 -11.80 -17.68 -20.10
N TYR A 114 -11.12 -16.73 -20.74
CA TYR A 114 -10.32 -16.97 -21.94
C TYR A 114 -8.85 -17.30 -21.70
N TYR A 115 -8.35 -17.13 -20.46
CA TYR A 115 -6.93 -17.34 -20.13
C TYR A 115 -6.76 -18.33 -18.96
N GLY A 116 -7.18 -19.60 -19.15
CA GLY A 116 -6.66 -20.72 -18.35
C GLY A 116 -6.89 -20.68 -16.82
N TYR A 117 -7.87 -19.96 -16.32
CA TYR A 117 -8.13 -19.74 -14.89
C TYR A 117 -8.90 -20.89 -14.21
N TYR A 118 -8.87 -22.09 -14.79
CA TYR A 118 -9.58 -23.26 -14.23
C TYR A 118 -9.02 -23.77 -12.88
N GLN A 119 -7.87 -23.30 -12.44
CA GLN A 119 -7.21 -23.87 -11.25
C GLN A 119 -7.46 -23.07 -9.95
N TYR A 120 -7.94 -21.81 -10.02
CA TYR A 120 -8.21 -20.99 -8.84
C TYR A 120 -9.69 -20.63 -8.61
N GLY A 121 -10.60 -21.09 -9.45
CA GLY A 121 -12.04 -20.79 -9.42
C GLY A 121 -12.79 -21.28 -8.16
N GLY A 122 -12.20 -22.17 -7.37
CA GLY A 122 -12.81 -22.71 -6.16
C GLY A 122 -12.88 -21.71 -4.99
N TYR A 123 -11.94 -20.78 -4.88
CA TYR A 123 -11.86 -19.84 -3.77
C TYR A 123 -12.82 -18.65 -3.91
N TYR A 124 -13.05 -18.14 -5.13
CA TYR A 124 -13.90 -16.95 -5.35
C TYR A 124 -15.40 -17.22 -5.24
N ARG A 125 -15.87 -18.46 -5.41
CA ARG A 125 -17.29 -18.81 -5.20
C ARG A 125 -17.75 -18.68 -3.75
N LYS A 126 -16.84 -18.84 -2.79
CA LYS A 126 -17.15 -18.83 -1.36
C LYS A 126 -17.38 -17.42 -0.80
N TYR A 127 -16.87 -16.37 -1.46
CA TYR A 127 -17.03 -14.98 -1.01
C TYR A 127 -18.30 -14.28 -1.52
N LYS A 128 -18.94 -14.80 -2.59
CA LYS A 128 -20.20 -14.24 -3.13
C LYS A 128 -21.44 -14.58 -2.30
N SER A 129 -21.33 -15.43 -1.29
CA SER A 129 -22.46 -15.84 -0.43
C SER A 129 -22.58 -15.03 0.85
N TYR A 130 -21.79 -13.97 1.03
CA TYR A 130 -21.79 -13.11 2.22
C TYR A 130 -22.15 -11.63 1.94
N THR A 131 -22.67 -11.33 0.75
CA THR A 131 -23.27 -10.01 0.42
C THR A 131 -24.75 -10.12 0.18
#